data_d54f77357ca8444778e263eb783422fb
#
_entry.id   d54f77357ca8444778e263eb783422fb
#
_cell.length_a   1.000
_cell.length_b   1.000
_cell.length_c   1.000
_cell.angle_alpha   90.00
_cell.angle_beta   90.00
_cell.angle_gamma   90.00
#
_symmetry.space_group_name_H-M   'P 1'
#
loop_
_entity.id
_entity.type
_entity.pdbx_description
1 polymer ?
#
loop_
_entity_poly.entity_id
_entity_poly.type
_entity_poly.pdbx_seq_one_letter_code
_entity_poly.pdbx_strand_id
1 'polypeptide(L)'
;MKSEEVALIERFVLDNPDLERLEAILDEFNPFVAMRWTRQETRHSSFLRWLLDPTETHGLGPYFLRQFLKHIASLSSQPASLSVVDLDSWSYTATQVLTEWNNIDLLVRDDSHKLIVLIENKVDSSEHSDQLNKYRGLIEKQFPQHNKLFAYLTVEGELASDESFIPLGYADLVRLIEGTITRRHDQMHPSVSAFMGSYVEMLRRHIVEDSEIQKLCEKIFKTHRRALEVLFEFQPDRASELKDYLLGLISQVAHLEADYSSKSYIRFCPKSWDFLPLHGEGWTQSKRMILFEIDQSGGGVKLKVLLGPGRQSTRERIHAFIAKQPSVFNRATTKYYPRWWSFHSENWVSKKQYEEADMDDLKQLISARFGQFVTDELRQMVKSVESLRG
;
A
#
# COMPACT_ATOMS: atom_id res chain seq x y z
N MET A 1 15.62 14.85 -31.36
CA MET A 1 14.31 15.51 -31.15
C MET A 1 14.10 16.53 -32.23
N LYS A 2 12.96 16.54 -32.90
CA LYS A 2 12.63 17.55 -33.87
C LYS A 2 12.36 18.88 -33.16
N SER A 3 12.67 20.01 -33.77
CA SER A 3 12.45 21.36 -33.20
C SER A 3 11.01 21.57 -32.68
N GLU A 4 10.04 20.94 -33.33
CA GLU A 4 8.62 21.00 -32.95
C GLU A 4 8.31 20.28 -31.62
N GLU A 5 8.96 19.15 -31.31
CA GLU A 5 8.80 18.40 -30.07
C GLU A 5 9.37 19.15 -28.86
N VAL A 6 10.52 19.83 -29.08
CA VAL A 6 11.11 20.69 -28.04
C VAL A 6 10.16 21.85 -27.72
N ALA A 7 9.62 22.52 -28.75
CA ALA A 7 8.68 23.64 -28.54
C ALA A 7 7.39 23.20 -27.81
N LEU A 8 6.92 21.95 -28.02
CA LEU A 8 5.78 21.40 -27.29
C LEU A 8 6.09 21.20 -25.80
N ILE A 9 7.29 20.67 -25.50
CA ILE A 9 7.74 20.46 -24.11
C ILE A 9 7.98 21.81 -23.43
N GLU A 10 8.64 22.76 -24.10
CA GLU A 10 8.84 24.11 -23.57
C GLU A 10 7.52 24.79 -23.22
N ARG A 11 6.50 24.70 -24.08
CA ARG A 11 5.16 25.22 -23.81
C ARG A 11 4.44 24.50 -22.68
N PHE A 12 4.72 23.22 -22.46
CA PHE A 12 4.17 22.45 -21.35
C PHE A 12 4.76 22.88 -20.00
N VAL A 13 6.06 23.22 -19.98
CA VAL A 13 6.79 23.58 -18.76
C VAL A 13 6.69 25.08 -18.47
N LEU A 14 6.74 25.94 -19.51
CA LEU A 14 6.70 27.39 -19.36
C LEU A 14 5.26 27.91 -19.30
N ASP A 15 5.00 28.80 -18.35
CA ASP A 15 3.71 29.52 -18.19
C ASP A 15 2.50 28.57 -18.16
N ASN A 16 2.59 27.45 -17.42
CA ASN A 16 1.50 26.47 -17.26
C ASN A 16 0.86 26.59 -15.87
N PRO A 17 -0.15 27.46 -15.70
CA PRO A 17 -0.77 27.69 -14.39
C PRO A 17 -1.47 26.46 -13.82
N ASP A 18 -1.89 25.51 -14.66
CA ASP A 18 -2.48 24.25 -14.19
C ASP A 18 -1.43 23.31 -13.61
N LEU A 19 -0.22 23.27 -14.20
CA LEU A 19 0.92 22.51 -13.68
C LEU A 19 1.43 23.13 -12.37
N GLU A 20 1.64 24.45 -12.33
CA GLU A 20 2.02 25.17 -11.13
C GLU A 20 1.01 24.97 -9.98
N ARG A 21 -0.29 24.98 -10.29
CA ARG A 21 -1.34 24.70 -9.32
C ARG A 21 -1.27 23.26 -8.81
N LEU A 22 -1.03 22.29 -9.71
CA LEU A 22 -0.87 20.88 -9.33
C LEU A 22 0.36 20.69 -8.43
N GLU A 23 1.50 21.28 -8.77
CA GLU A 23 2.73 21.23 -7.97
C GLU A 23 2.50 21.86 -6.58
N ALA A 24 1.88 23.05 -6.52
CA ALA A 24 1.55 23.70 -5.26
C ALA A 24 0.69 22.82 -4.34
N ILE A 25 -0.32 22.13 -4.89
CA ILE A 25 -1.16 21.19 -4.13
C ILE A 25 -0.33 19.97 -3.69
N LEU A 26 0.57 19.46 -4.53
CA LEU A 26 1.40 18.31 -4.20
C LEU A 26 2.43 18.60 -3.11
N ASP A 27 2.95 19.82 -3.05
CA ASP A 27 3.94 20.29 -2.07
C ASP A 27 3.30 20.76 -0.75
N GLU A 28 1.97 20.90 -0.69
CA GLU A 28 1.30 21.36 0.53
C GLU A 28 1.50 20.38 1.68
N PHE A 29 1.95 20.92 2.83
CA PHE A 29 2.16 20.10 4.01
C PHE A 29 0.85 19.58 4.57
N ASN A 30 0.75 18.26 4.69
CA ASN A 30 -0.36 17.59 5.35
C ASN A 30 0.16 16.60 6.41
N PRO A 31 -0.22 16.77 7.70
CA PRO A 31 0.30 15.92 8.78
C PRO A 31 -0.05 14.45 8.61
N PHE A 32 -1.21 14.12 8.05
CA PHE A 32 -1.64 12.73 7.84
C PHE A 32 -0.84 12.05 6.73
N VAL A 33 -0.49 12.80 5.67
CA VAL A 33 0.39 12.33 4.60
C VAL A 33 1.81 12.12 5.14
N ALA A 34 2.33 13.08 5.91
CA ALA A 34 3.66 12.99 6.54
C ALA A 34 3.78 11.78 7.48
N MET A 35 2.72 11.46 8.22
CA MET A 35 2.65 10.28 9.09
C MET A 35 2.28 8.98 8.34
N ARG A 36 2.07 9.00 7.03
CA ARG A 36 1.66 7.84 6.20
C ARG A 36 0.34 7.19 6.64
N TRP A 37 -0.64 7.99 7.03
CA TRP A 37 -1.94 7.51 7.49
C TRP A 37 -2.97 7.35 6.36
N THR A 38 -2.63 7.72 5.15
CA THR A 38 -3.53 7.91 4.01
C THR A 38 -4.45 6.73 3.71
N ARG A 39 -3.99 5.48 3.95
CA ARG A 39 -4.76 4.27 3.61
C ARG A 39 -4.81 3.25 4.77
N GLN A 40 -4.50 3.65 5.99
CA GLN A 40 -4.49 2.76 7.16
C GLN A 40 -5.83 2.79 7.89
N GLU A 41 -6.67 1.78 7.71
CA GLU A 41 -8.03 1.66 8.30
C GLU A 41 -8.06 1.94 9.81
N THR A 42 -7.12 1.37 10.57
CA THR A 42 -7.02 1.59 12.02
C THR A 42 -6.76 3.05 12.39
N ARG A 43 -6.06 3.81 11.54
CA ARG A 43 -5.79 5.24 11.75
C ARG A 43 -7.01 6.09 11.45
N HIS A 44 -7.75 5.74 10.41
CA HIS A 44 -9.04 6.38 10.12
C HIS A 44 -10.03 6.10 11.25
N SER A 45 -10.10 4.88 11.74
CA SER A 45 -10.94 4.50 12.88
C SER A 45 -10.55 5.25 14.16
N SER A 46 -9.24 5.46 14.40
CA SER A 46 -8.76 6.27 15.52
C SER A 46 -9.15 7.75 15.41
N PHE A 47 -9.07 8.33 14.21
CA PHE A 47 -9.52 9.71 13.97
C PHE A 47 -11.04 9.83 14.17
N LEU A 48 -11.81 8.88 13.65
CA LEU A 48 -13.27 8.85 13.81
C LEU A 48 -13.66 8.65 15.27
N ARG A 49 -12.96 7.80 16.03
CA ARG A 49 -13.16 7.65 17.46
C ARG A 49 -13.02 8.99 18.17
N TRP A 50 -11.91 9.71 17.91
CA TRP A 50 -11.69 11.02 18.51
C TRP A 50 -12.80 12.00 18.15
N LEU A 51 -13.27 12.01 16.90
CA LEU A 51 -14.27 12.96 16.42
C LEU A 51 -15.69 12.63 16.89
N LEU A 52 -16.01 11.35 17.06
CA LEU A 52 -17.32 10.88 17.52
C LEU A 52 -17.51 10.94 19.04
N ASP A 53 -16.42 10.96 19.83
CA ASP A 53 -16.50 10.93 21.27
C ASP A 53 -16.79 12.35 21.82
N PRO A 54 -17.97 12.58 22.44
CA PRO A 54 -18.36 13.92 22.92
C PRO A 54 -17.43 14.52 24.00
N THR A 55 -16.62 13.68 24.65
CA THR A 55 -15.75 14.08 25.75
C THR A 55 -14.33 14.39 25.33
N GLU A 56 -14.03 14.19 24.04
CA GLU A 56 -12.68 14.41 23.51
C GLU A 56 -12.31 15.87 23.30
N THR A 57 -11.03 16.08 23.11
CA THR A 57 -10.36 17.40 23.09
C THR A 57 -10.71 18.29 21.90
N HIS A 58 -11.53 17.82 20.95
CA HIS A 58 -12.01 18.64 19.82
C HIS A 58 -12.98 19.78 20.25
N GLY A 59 -13.53 19.71 21.47
CA GLY A 59 -14.39 20.77 22.03
C GLY A 59 -15.76 20.93 21.36
N LEU A 60 -16.16 20.02 20.46
CA LEU A 60 -17.47 20.05 19.79
C LEU A 60 -18.59 19.46 20.65
N GLY A 61 -18.24 18.81 21.78
CA GLY A 61 -19.21 18.04 22.54
C GLY A 61 -19.92 16.99 21.66
N PRO A 62 -21.23 16.80 21.78
CA PRO A 62 -21.95 15.80 21.01
C PRO A 62 -22.31 16.24 19.58
N TYR A 63 -21.86 17.40 19.14
CA TYR A 63 -22.33 17.97 17.86
C TYR A 63 -22.03 17.07 16.66
N PHE A 64 -20.78 16.64 16.50
CA PHE A 64 -20.40 15.82 15.36
C PHE A 64 -21.09 14.44 15.40
N LEU A 65 -21.08 13.78 16.56
CA LEU A 65 -21.79 12.51 16.77
C LEU A 65 -23.24 12.61 16.35
N ARG A 66 -23.94 13.67 16.77
CA ARG A 66 -25.33 13.92 16.42
C ARG A 66 -25.54 14.06 14.91
N GLN A 67 -24.70 14.84 14.22
CA GLN A 67 -24.79 14.97 12.78
C GLN A 67 -24.53 13.64 12.05
N PHE A 68 -23.55 12.89 12.50
CA PHE A 68 -23.20 11.57 11.97
C PHE A 68 -24.36 10.58 12.13
N LEU A 69 -24.96 10.48 13.32
CA LEU A 69 -26.10 9.59 13.59
C LEU A 69 -27.32 9.96 12.76
N LYS A 70 -27.63 11.24 12.66
CA LYS A 70 -28.75 11.71 11.80
C LYS A 70 -28.52 11.36 10.34
N HIS A 71 -27.29 11.49 9.86
CA HIS A 71 -26.95 11.15 8.50
C HIS A 71 -27.11 9.64 8.26
N ILE A 72 -26.57 8.78 9.09
CA ILE A 72 -26.75 7.31 8.97
C ILE A 72 -28.22 6.95 9.01
N ALA A 73 -28.97 7.48 9.96
CA ALA A 73 -30.41 7.20 10.05
C ALA A 73 -31.19 7.63 8.80
N SER A 74 -30.77 8.72 8.16
CA SER A 74 -31.40 9.18 6.91
C SER A 74 -31.09 8.30 5.70
N LEU A 75 -30.01 7.54 5.71
CA LEU A 75 -29.63 6.58 4.67
C LEU A 75 -30.29 5.20 4.86
N SER A 76 -30.83 4.93 6.06
CA SER A 76 -31.48 3.65 6.35
C SER A 76 -32.76 3.48 5.55
N SER A 77 -32.84 2.40 4.79
CA SER A 77 -34.06 2.00 4.08
C SER A 77 -35.05 1.22 4.96
N GLN A 78 -34.63 0.80 6.16
CA GLN A 78 -35.50 0.08 7.09
C GLN A 78 -36.34 1.07 7.91
N PRO A 79 -37.59 0.72 8.30
CA PRO A 79 -38.38 1.55 9.18
C PRO A 79 -37.63 1.70 10.51
N ALA A 80 -37.04 2.87 10.71
CA ALA A 80 -36.16 3.13 11.83
C ALA A 80 -36.95 3.08 13.15
N SER A 81 -36.50 2.23 14.08
CA SER A 81 -36.92 2.28 15.49
C SER A 81 -36.49 3.59 16.16
N LEU A 82 -35.63 4.39 15.50
CA LEU A 82 -35.09 5.66 15.95
C LEU A 82 -35.44 6.75 14.94
N SER A 83 -36.15 7.79 15.38
CA SER A 83 -36.37 8.94 14.52
C SER A 83 -35.18 9.88 14.51
N VAL A 84 -34.97 10.58 13.37
CA VAL A 84 -33.96 11.65 13.27
C VAL A 84 -34.17 12.73 14.34
N VAL A 85 -35.42 12.97 14.74
CA VAL A 85 -35.78 13.96 15.78
C VAL A 85 -35.31 13.48 17.15
N ASP A 86 -35.48 12.19 17.47
CA ASP A 86 -34.97 11.63 18.73
C ASP A 86 -33.45 11.77 18.79
N LEU A 87 -32.74 11.35 17.74
CA LEU A 87 -31.29 11.49 17.64
C LEU A 87 -30.81 12.94 17.75
N ASP A 88 -31.59 13.91 17.30
CA ASP A 88 -31.24 15.35 17.43
C ASP A 88 -31.44 15.88 18.84
N SER A 89 -32.41 15.34 19.60
CA SER A 89 -32.77 15.80 20.95
C SER A 89 -31.87 15.27 22.06
N TRP A 90 -31.16 14.17 21.85
CA TRP A 90 -30.38 13.47 22.88
C TRP A 90 -29.12 14.24 23.27
N SER A 91 -28.75 14.10 24.57
CA SER A 91 -27.59 14.84 25.13
C SER A 91 -26.23 14.20 24.84
N TYR A 92 -26.19 12.86 24.71
CA TYR A 92 -24.97 12.07 24.49
C TYR A 92 -23.86 12.24 25.54
N THR A 93 -24.19 12.70 26.73
CA THR A 93 -23.19 13.01 27.79
C THR A 93 -22.53 11.76 28.39
N ALA A 94 -23.16 10.60 28.24
CA ALA A 94 -22.66 9.31 28.74
C ALA A 94 -22.24 8.36 27.60
N THR A 95 -22.06 8.87 26.39
CA THR A 95 -21.65 8.07 25.24
C THR A 95 -20.19 7.67 25.35
N GLN A 96 -19.89 6.42 25.02
CA GLN A 96 -18.55 5.87 24.91
C GLN A 96 -18.28 5.47 23.45
N VAL A 97 -17.08 5.78 22.97
CA VAL A 97 -16.64 5.36 21.63
C VAL A 97 -15.40 4.47 21.77
N LEU A 98 -15.53 3.22 21.34
CA LEU A 98 -14.49 2.20 21.46
C LEU A 98 -13.96 1.82 20.09
N THR A 99 -12.66 1.56 19.99
CA THR A 99 -12.01 0.97 18.81
C THR A 99 -11.59 -0.46 19.10
N GLU A 100 -11.58 -1.30 18.06
CA GLU A 100 -11.08 -2.68 18.13
C GLU A 100 -11.78 -3.57 19.19
N TRP A 101 -12.98 -3.18 19.60
CA TRP A 101 -13.75 -3.95 20.58
C TRP A 101 -14.27 -5.24 19.94
N ASN A 102 -13.74 -6.39 20.39
CA ASN A 102 -14.00 -7.70 19.77
C ASN A 102 -13.73 -7.72 18.24
N ASN A 103 -12.69 -7.05 17.80
CA ASN A 103 -12.29 -6.82 16.39
C ASN A 103 -13.28 -5.98 15.56
N ILE A 104 -14.20 -5.28 16.18
CA ILE A 104 -15.04 -4.26 15.56
C ILE A 104 -14.25 -2.96 15.48
N ASP A 105 -14.17 -2.34 14.33
CA ASP A 105 -13.36 -1.14 14.11
C ASP A 105 -13.78 0.02 15.00
N LEU A 106 -15.09 0.29 15.08
CA LEU A 106 -15.67 1.33 15.94
C LEU A 106 -17.01 0.88 16.53
N LEU A 107 -17.17 1.10 17.83
CA LEU A 107 -18.41 0.88 18.55
C LEU A 107 -18.77 2.14 19.34
N VAL A 108 -19.92 2.76 19.03
CA VAL A 108 -20.52 3.82 19.83
C VAL A 108 -21.58 3.21 20.72
N ARG A 109 -21.47 3.44 22.04
CA ARG A 109 -22.39 2.93 23.05
C ARG A 109 -22.95 4.09 23.88
N ASP A 110 -24.26 4.22 23.90
CA ASP A 110 -24.99 5.14 24.77
C ASP A 110 -26.04 4.39 25.59
N ASP A 111 -25.72 4.11 26.83
CA ASP A 111 -26.60 3.35 27.73
C ASP A 111 -27.82 4.17 28.18
N SER A 112 -27.70 5.51 28.20
CA SER A 112 -28.78 6.40 28.63
C SER A 112 -29.97 6.36 27.63
N HIS A 113 -29.63 6.26 26.34
CA HIS A 113 -30.63 6.21 25.27
C HIS A 113 -30.78 4.80 24.67
N LYS A 114 -30.10 3.81 25.27
CA LYS A 114 -30.05 2.41 24.79
C LYS A 114 -29.74 2.34 23.30
N LEU A 115 -28.63 2.97 22.91
CA LEU A 115 -28.14 2.99 21.53
C LEU A 115 -26.80 2.27 21.41
N ILE A 116 -26.69 1.43 20.40
CA ILE A 116 -25.41 0.86 19.92
C ILE A 116 -25.27 1.21 18.45
N VAL A 117 -24.10 1.75 18.07
CA VAL A 117 -23.73 1.93 16.67
C VAL A 117 -22.43 1.19 16.41
N LEU A 118 -22.47 0.27 15.47
CA LEU A 118 -21.30 -0.44 14.97
C LEU A 118 -20.91 0.17 13.63
N ILE A 119 -19.63 0.49 13.47
CA ILE A 119 -19.08 1.00 12.20
C ILE A 119 -17.92 0.07 11.83
N GLU A 120 -18.06 -0.61 10.70
CA GLU A 120 -16.97 -1.32 10.03
C GLU A 120 -16.37 -0.43 8.96
N ASN A 121 -15.05 -0.31 8.95
CA ASN A 121 -14.32 0.63 8.10
C ASN A 121 -13.39 -0.11 7.13
N LYS A 122 -13.53 0.16 5.82
CA LYS A 122 -12.73 -0.45 4.75
C LYS A 122 -12.21 0.60 3.79
N VAL A 123 -10.90 0.59 3.56
CA VAL A 123 -10.22 1.50 2.60
C VAL A 123 -9.58 0.70 1.47
N ASP A 124 -8.72 -0.26 1.78
CA ASP A 124 -8.00 -1.08 0.79
C ASP A 124 -8.35 -2.56 0.87
N SER A 125 -9.08 -2.96 1.89
CA SER A 125 -9.51 -4.34 2.10
C SER A 125 -10.97 -4.53 1.69
N SER A 126 -11.30 -5.71 1.24
CA SER A 126 -12.69 -6.14 1.04
C SER A 126 -13.23 -6.82 2.31
N GLU A 127 -14.55 -6.93 2.39
CA GLU A 127 -15.22 -7.72 3.42
C GLU A 127 -14.71 -9.17 3.40
N HIS A 128 -14.32 -9.69 4.58
CA HIS A 128 -14.03 -11.11 4.73
C HIS A 128 -15.32 -11.90 4.94
N SER A 129 -15.38 -13.11 4.35
CA SER A 129 -16.57 -13.95 4.39
C SER A 129 -17.19 -14.02 5.80
N ASP A 130 -18.47 -13.64 5.92
CA ASP A 130 -19.28 -13.73 7.14
C ASP A 130 -18.85 -12.82 8.33
N GLN A 131 -17.99 -11.83 8.11
CA GLN A 131 -17.48 -10.91 9.14
C GLN A 131 -18.62 -10.08 9.75
N LEU A 132 -19.42 -9.42 8.92
CA LEU A 132 -20.48 -8.52 9.34
C LEU A 132 -21.61 -9.27 10.07
N ASN A 133 -22.00 -10.44 9.58
CA ASN A 133 -22.97 -11.30 10.26
C ASN A 133 -22.52 -11.70 11.69
N LYS A 134 -21.23 -12.02 11.85
CA LYS A 134 -20.66 -12.33 13.17
C LYS A 134 -20.73 -11.14 14.11
N TYR A 135 -20.37 -9.96 13.63
CA TYR A 135 -20.41 -8.74 14.42
C TYR A 135 -21.84 -8.36 14.82
N ARG A 136 -22.79 -8.44 13.89
CA ARG A 136 -24.22 -8.23 14.19
C ARG A 136 -24.70 -9.21 15.25
N GLY A 137 -24.47 -10.51 15.08
CA GLY A 137 -24.89 -11.54 16.06
C GLY A 137 -24.27 -11.32 17.44
N LEU A 138 -23.03 -10.86 17.52
CA LEU A 138 -22.37 -10.50 18.77
C LEU A 138 -23.08 -9.31 19.46
N ILE A 139 -23.37 -8.24 18.72
CA ILE A 139 -24.06 -7.04 19.21
C ILE A 139 -25.48 -7.37 19.66
N GLU A 140 -26.24 -8.15 18.88
CA GLU A 140 -27.59 -8.56 19.21
C GLU A 140 -27.64 -9.38 20.51
N LYS A 141 -26.67 -10.25 20.70
CA LYS A 141 -26.55 -11.08 21.92
C LYS A 141 -26.14 -10.26 23.15
N GLN A 142 -25.21 -9.34 23.01
CA GLN A 142 -24.69 -8.58 24.17
C GLN A 142 -25.58 -7.39 24.56
N PHE A 143 -26.27 -6.80 23.59
CA PHE A 143 -27.10 -5.61 23.79
C PHE A 143 -28.55 -5.83 23.32
N PRO A 144 -29.27 -6.84 23.88
CA PRO A 144 -30.58 -7.23 23.36
C PRO A 144 -31.65 -6.13 23.49
N GLN A 145 -31.49 -5.22 24.44
CA GLN A 145 -32.47 -4.15 24.73
C GLN A 145 -32.11 -2.80 24.09
N HIS A 146 -30.98 -2.72 23.36
CA HIS A 146 -30.56 -1.48 22.72
C HIS A 146 -31.07 -1.41 21.29
N ASN A 147 -31.39 -0.20 20.84
CA ASN A 147 -31.52 0.11 19.42
C ASN A 147 -30.14 -0.01 18.76
N LYS A 148 -30.10 -0.49 17.54
CA LYS A 148 -28.87 -0.81 16.84
C LYS A 148 -28.83 -0.12 15.48
N LEU A 149 -27.71 0.51 15.18
CA LEU A 149 -27.37 1.00 13.83
C LEU A 149 -26.05 0.33 13.42
N PHE A 150 -26.03 -0.23 12.23
CA PHE A 150 -24.84 -0.84 11.67
C PHE A 150 -24.45 -0.02 10.43
N ALA A 151 -23.22 0.48 10.37
CA ALA A 151 -22.71 1.25 9.25
C ALA A 151 -21.52 0.51 8.63
N TYR A 152 -21.49 0.47 7.32
CA TYR A 152 -20.38 -0.06 6.54
C TYR A 152 -19.74 1.10 5.77
N LEU A 153 -18.62 1.60 6.30
CA LEU A 153 -17.89 2.74 5.75
C LEU A 153 -16.85 2.23 4.76
N THR A 154 -17.02 2.60 3.50
CA THR A 154 -16.12 2.21 2.40
C THR A 154 -15.76 3.42 1.54
N VAL A 155 -14.81 3.28 0.63
CA VAL A 155 -14.37 4.37 -0.24
C VAL A 155 -15.55 4.94 -1.01
N GLU A 156 -16.32 4.09 -1.69
CA GLU A 156 -17.41 4.48 -2.60
C GLU A 156 -18.82 4.33 -1.99
N GLY A 157 -18.91 3.85 -0.74
CA GLY A 157 -20.22 3.54 -0.14
C GLY A 157 -20.85 2.26 -0.69
N GLU A 158 -20.02 1.22 -0.91
CA GLU A 158 -20.48 -0.06 -1.44
C GLU A 158 -21.47 -0.74 -0.49
N LEU A 159 -22.35 -1.55 -1.06
CA LEU A 159 -23.30 -2.36 -0.32
C LEU A 159 -22.56 -3.45 0.48
N ALA A 160 -22.93 -3.62 1.73
CA ALA A 160 -22.46 -4.73 2.56
C ALA A 160 -23.13 -6.05 2.15
N SER A 161 -22.51 -7.20 2.47
CA SER A 161 -23.12 -8.52 2.30
C SER A 161 -24.32 -8.74 3.22
N ASP A 162 -24.34 -8.06 4.37
CA ASP A 162 -25.46 -8.07 5.33
C ASP A 162 -26.28 -6.80 5.14
N GLU A 163 -27.51 -6.94 4.66
CA GLU A 163 -28.46 -5.85 4.38
C GLU A 163 -28.83 -4.99 5.61
N SER A 164 -28.48 -5.42 6.82
CA SER A 164 -28.66 -4.60 8.02
C SER A 164 -27.62 -3.50 8.15
N PHE A 165 -26.52 -3.58 7.42
CA PHE A 165 -25.50 -2.55 7.40
C PHE A 165 -25.85 -1.45 6.39
N ILE A 166 -25.85 -0.23 6.87
CA ILE A 166 -26.11 0.97 6.10
C ILE A 166 -24.81 1.33 5.36
N PRO A 167 -24.82 1.39 4.03
CA PRO A 167 -23.65 1.81 3.26
C PRO A 167 -23.36 3.29 3.49
N LEU A 168 -22.10 3.61 3.73
CA LEU A 168 -21.60 4.96 3.97
C LEU A 168 -20.29 5.16 3.20
N GLY A 169 -20.22 6.22 2.40
CA GLY A 169 -19.01 6.55 1.66
C GLY A 169 -18.12 7.54 2.40
N TYR A 170 -16.81 7.50 2.12
CA TYR A 170 -15.88 8.53 2.62
C TYR A 170 -16.24 9.94 2.14
N ALA A 171 -16.90 10.07 0.98
CA ALA A 171 -17.45 11.34 0.51
C ALA A 171 -18.51 11.91 1.46
N ASP A 172 -19.33 11.06 2.10
CA ASP A 172 -20.30 11.47 3.12
C ASP A 172 -19.59 12.01 4.36
N LEU A 173 -18.53 11.29 4.79
CA LEU A 173 -17.72 11.70 5.93
C LEU A 173 -17.05 13.06 5.69
N VAL A 174 -16.50 13.29 4.51
CA VAL A 174 -15.93 14.57 4.10
C VAL A 174 -16.98 15.68 4.23
N ARG A 175 -18.20 15.50 3.66
CA ARG A 175 -19.29 16.49 3.76
C ARG A 175 -19.68 16.78 5.20
N LEU A 176 -19.75 15.77 6.07
CA LEU A 176 -20.10 15.93 7.48
C LEU A 176 -19.04 16.73 8.24
N ILE A 177 -17.75 16.45 7.99
CA ILE A 177 -16.63 17.16 8.65
C ILE A 177 -16.59 18.62 8.17
N GLU A 178 -16.64 18.88 6.86
CA GLU A 178 -16.66 20.23 6.30
C GLU A 178 -17.87 21.05 6.80
N GLY A 179 -19.04 20.42 6.79
CA GLY A 179 -20.23 21.04 7.36
C GLY A 179 -20.09 21.37 8.85
N THR A 180 -19.35 20.56 9.60
CA THR A 180 -19.05 20.82 11.01
C THR A 180 -18.07 21.97 11.15
N ILE A 181 -16.98 21.98 10.42
CA ILE A 181 -15.99 23.08 10.41
C ILE A 181 -16.69 24.41 10.11
N THR A 182 -17.50 24.43 9.03
CA THR A 182 -18.20 25.66 8.60
C THR A 182 -19.19 26.17 9.66
N ARG A 183 -20.03 25.27 10.22
CA ARG A 183 -21.09 25.67 11.14
C ARG A 183 -20.61 25.96 12.56
N ARG A 184 -19.43 25.45 12.94
CA ARG A 184 -18.86 25.59 14.27
C ARG A 184 -17.55 26.38 14.29
N HIS A 185 -17.23 27.07 13.20
CA HIS A 185 -15.98 27.84 13.04
C HIS A 185 -15.67 28.72 14.25
N ASP A 186 -16.63 29.54 14.69
CA ASP A 186 -16.45 30.48 15.78
C ASP A 186 -16.41 29.83 17.19
N GLN A 187 -16.76 28.55 17.29
CA GLN A 187 -16.80 27.80 18.57
C GLN A 187 -15.68 26.77 18.67
N MET A 188 -14.89 26.62 17.60
CA MET A 188 -13.84 25.61 17.50
C MET A 188 -12.47 26.27 17.66
N HIS A 189 -11.57 25.61 18.42
CA HIS A 189 -10.19 26.08 18.50
C HIS A 189 -9.54 26.02 17.10
N PRO A 190 -8.76 27.03 16.67
CA PRO A 190 -8.15 27.06 15.34
C PRO A 190 -7.33 25.82 15.00
N SER A 191 -6.60 25.25 15.96
CA SER A 191 -5.83 24.01 15.76
C SER A 191 -6.70 22.79 15.48
N VAL A 192 -7.90 22.71 16.07
CA VAL A 192 -8.87 21.63 15.82
C VAL A 192 -9.45 21.78 14.41
N SER A 193 -9.83 23.00 14.05
CA SER A 193 -10.33 23.31 12.70
C SER A 193 -9.27 22.96 11.64
N ALA A 194 -8.02 23.38 11.84
CA ALA A 194 -6.90 23.08 10.94
C ALA A 194 -6.64 21.57 10.85
N PHE A 195 -6.65 20.85 11.98
CA PHE A 195 -6.44 19.39 12.01
C PHE A 195 -7.55 18.64 11.27
N MET A 196 -8.81 19.01 11.49
CA MET A 196 -9.95 18.43 10.76
C MET A 196 -9.89 18.77 9.27
N GLY A 197 -9.50 20.01 8.92
CA GLY A 197 -9.30 20.44 7.54
C GLY A 197 -8.22 19.63 6.82
N SER A 198 -7.06 19.44 7.47
CA SER A 198 -6.00 18.61 6.93
C SER A 198 -6.42 17.15 6.73
N TYR A 199 -7.29 16.61 7.59
CA TYR A 199 -7.86 15.27 7.41
C TYR A 199 -8.78 15.19 6.19
N VAL A 200 -9.65 16.16 6.03
CA VAL A 200 -10.54 16.28 4.84
C VAL A 200 -9.73 16.36 3.56
N GLU A 201 -8.72 17.21 3.54
CA GLU A 201 -7.84 17.37 2.38
C GLU A 201 -7.11 16.07 2.03
N MET A 202 -6.57 15.38 3.03
CA MET A 202 -5.96 14.06 2.84
C MET A 202 -6.96 13.05 2.26
N LEU A 203 -8.22 13.01 2.77
CA LEU A 203 -9.27 12.13 2.23
C LEU A 203 -9.59 12.46 0.77
N ARG A 204 -9.76 13.75 0.44
CA ARG A 204 -10.02 14.21 -0.93
C ARG A 204 -8.89 13.83 -1.89
N ARG A 205 -7.66 13.93 -1.42
CA ARG A 205 -6.47 13.66 -2.23
C ARG A 205 -6.21 12.17 -2.48
N HIS A 206 -6.50 11.30 -1.50
CA HIS A 206 -6.04 9.92 -1.52
C HIS A 206 -7.14 8.85 -1.48
N ILE A 207 -8.37 9.22 -1.15
CA ILE A 207 -9.46 8.27 -0.94
C ILE A 207 -10.68 8.61 -1.79
N VAL A 208 -11.10 9.88 -1.83
CA VAL A 208 -12.32 10.28 -2.56
C VAL A 208 -11.98 10.68 -3.99
N GLU A 209 -12.63 10.09 -5.00
CA GLU A 209 -12.32 10.32 -6.43
C GLU A 209 -12.57 11.74 -6.95
N ASP A 210 -13.39 12.57 -6.30
CA ASP A 210 -13.68 13.94 -6.74
C ASP A 210 -12.63 14.94 -6.21
N SER A 211 -11.36 14.71 -6.51
CA SER A 211 -10.28 15.60 -6.09
C SER A 211 -10.00 16.71 -7.11
N GLU A 212 -9.60 17.90 -6.62
CA GLU A 212 -9.09 18.98 -7.47
C GLU A 212 -7.91 18.51 -8.33
N ILE A 213 -7.09 17.60 -7.79
CA ILE A 213 -5.97 16.97 -8.49
C ILE A 213 -6.45 16.21 -9.72
N GLN A 214 -7.51 15.39 -9.58
CA GLN A 214 -8.06 14.65 -10.72
C GLN A 214 -8.51 15.59 -11.83
N LYS A 215 -9.27 16.63 -11.49
CA LYS A 215 -9.76 17.62 -12.44
C LYS A 215 -8.61 18.37 -13.14
N LEU A 216 -7.58 18.74 -12.38
CA LEU A 216 -6.36 19.34 -12.92
C LEU A 216 -5.61 18.39 -13.84
N CYS A 217 -5.41 17.14 -13.43
CA CYS A 217 -4.79 16.12 -14.28
C CYS A 217 -5.56 15.91 -15.58
N GLU A 218 -6.88 15.76 -15.53
CA GLU A 218 -7.72 15.61 -16.72
C GLU A 218 -7.60 16.83 -17.64
N LYS A 219 -7.59 18.05 -17.08
CA LYS A 219 -7.40 19.29 -17.85
C LYS A 219 -6.02 19.35 -18.50
N ILE A 220 -4.96 19.04 -17.74
CA ILE A 220 -3.56 18.99 -18.23
C ILE A 220 -3.45 17.95 -19.36
N PHE A 221 -3.96 16.73 -19.15
CA PHE A 221 -3.96 15.69 -20.17
C PHE A 221 -4.69 16.12 -21.44
N LYS A 222 -5.85 16.77 -21.32
CA LYS A 222 -6.63 17.25 -22.46
C LYS A 222 -5.90 18.37 -23.22
N THR A 223 -5.29 19.31 -22.49
CA THR A 223 -4.67 20.51 -23.08
C THR A 223 -3.30 20.23 -23.65
N HIS A 224 -2.52 19.36 -22.99
CA HIS A 224 -1.12 19.11 -23.31
C HIS A 224 -0.84 17.66 -23.75
N ARG A 225 -1.85 16.98 -24.28
CA ARG A 225 -1.80 15.55 -24.64
C ARG A 225 -0.55 15.20 -25.46
N ARG A 226 -0.23 16.00 -26.50
CA ARG A 226 0.90 15.70 -27.38
C ARG A 226 2.26 15.88 -26.70
N ALA A 227 2.39 16.85 -25.79
CA ALA A 227 3.61 17.00 -25.00
C ALA A 227 3.82 15.82 -24.05
N LEU A 228 2.74 15.36 -23.40
CA LEU A 228 2.76 14.20 -22.53
C LEU A 228 3.06 12.90 -23.29
N GLU A 229 2.50 12.71 -24.49
CA GLU A 229 2.83 11.58 -25.38
C GLU A 229 4.34 11.55 -25.70
N VAL A 230 4.94 12.71 -26.02
CA VAL A 230 6.38 12.81 -26.23
C VAL A 230 7.19 12.50 -24.96
N LEU A 231 6.78 13.03 -23.81
CA LEU A 231 7.44 12.73 -22.53
C LEU A 231 7.39 11.23 -22.20
N PHE A 232 6.26 10.56 -22.43
CA PHE A 232 6.13 9.12 -22.23
C PHE A 232 6.94 8.30 -23.24
N GLU A 233 7.01 8.74 -24.51
CA GLU A 233 7.83 8.09 -25.54
C GLU A 233 9.32 8.12 -25.19
N PHE A 234 9.81 9.23 -24.64
CA PHE A 234 11.20 9.40 -24.22
C PHE A 234 11.44 9.14 -22.74
N GLN A 235 10.47 8.54 -22.05
CA GLN A 235 10.66 8.15 -20.65
C GLN A 235 11.85 7.20 -20.51
N PRO A 236 12.87 7.51 -19.68
CA PRO A 236 14.01 6.64 -19.48
C PRO A 236 13.59 5.26 -19.00
N ASP A 237 13.96 4.21 -19.71
CA ASP A 237 13.76 2.82 -19.27
C ASP A 237 14.83 2.45 -18.24
N ARG A 238 14.66 2.95 -17.00
CA ARG A 238 15.56 2.74 -15.87
C ARG A 238 15.87 1.25 -15.66
N ALA A 239 14.88 0.38 -15.87
CA ALA A 239 15.05 -1.05 -15.66
C ALA A 239 15.95 -1.67 -16.75
N SER A 240 15.86 -1.23 -18.00
CA SER A 240 16.76 -1.66 -19.06
C SER A 240 18.19 -1.16 -18.87
N GLU A 241 18.34 0.12 -18.52
CA GLU A 241 19.66 0.72 -18.26
C GLU A 241 20.36 0.03 -17.09
N LEU A 242 19.64 -0.24 -16.01
CA LEU A 242 20.19 -0.91 -14.85
C LEU A 242 20.53 -2.38 -15.13
N LYS A 243 19.72 -3.07 -15.95
CA LYS A 243 20.03 -4.43 -16.42
C LYS A 243 21.39 -4.46 -17.16
N ASP A 244 21.59 -3.54 -18.10
CA ASP A 244 22.81 -3.50 -18.89
C ASP A 244 24.03 -3.16 -18.01
N TYR A 245 23.87 -2.27 -17.04
CA TYR A 245 24.88 -1.96 -16.05
C TYR A 245 25.23 -3.17 -15.18
N LEU A 246 24.24 -3.89 -14.65
CA LEU A 246 24.44 -5.10 -13.84
C LEU A 246 25.12 -6.23 -14.63
N LEU A 247 24.74 -6.43 -15.89
CA LEU A 247 25.42 -7.38 -16.79
C LEU A 247 26.90 -6.99 -16.98
N GLY A 248 27.18 -5.69 -17.09
CA GLY A 248 28.53 -5.15 -17.13
C GLY A 248 29.34 -5.50 -15.86
N LEU A 249 28.77 -5.28 -14.66
CA LEU A 249 29.41 -5.64 -13.40
C LEU A 249 29.67 -7.16 -13.30
N ILE A 250 28.70 -7.99 -13.67
CA ILE A 250 28.85 -9.46 -13.66
C ILE A 250 29.98 -9.89 -14.59
N SER A 251 30.10 -9.30 -15.78
CA SER A 251 31.14 -9.63 -16.78
C SER A 251 32.58 -9.30 -16.34
N GLN A 252 32.71 -8.34 -15.42
CA GLN A 252 34.03 -7.98 -14.86
C GLN A 252 34.54 -9.02 -13.84
N VAL A 253 33.68 -9.90 -13.35
CA VAL A 253 34.07 -10.95 -12.40
C VAL A 253 34.33 -12.24 -13.17
N ALA A 254 35.60 -12.57 -13.41
CA ALA A 254 36.06 -13.63 -14.32
C ALA A 254 35.45 -15.02 -14.11
N HIS A 255 35.05 -15.34 -12.87
CA HIS A 255 34.45 -16.63 -12.50
C HIS A 255 32.94 -16.65 -12.52
N LEU A 256 32.28 -15.53 -12.84
CA LEU A 256 30.84 -15.46 -13.05
C LEU A 256 30.51 -15.52 -14.53
N GLU A 257 29.32 -16.00 -14.82
CA GLU A 257 28.74 -16.05 -16.17
C GLU A 257 27.28 -15.59 -16.10
N ALA A 258 26.93 -14.63 -16.95
CA ALA A 258 25.55 -14.19 -17.09
C ALA A 258 24.70 -15.32 -17.70
N ASP A 259 23.48 -15.45 -17.24
CA ASP A 259 22.47 -16.37 -17.78
C ASP A 259 21.32 -15.56 -18.40
N TYR A 260 20.31 -16.24 -18.95
CA TYR A 260 19.14 -15.58 -19.54
C TYR A 260 18.54 -14.54 -18.60
N SER A 261 18.55 -13.30 -19.02
CA SER A 261 18.14 -12.13 -18.24
C SER A 261 17.08 -11.32 -18.99
N SER A 262 16.06 -10.87 -18.25
CA SER A 262 15.11 -9.86 -18.71
C SER A 262 15.39 -8.54 -18.00
N LYS A 263 14.67 -7.46 -18.33
CA LYS A 263 14.80 -6.21 -17.60
C LYS A 263 14.36 -6.28 -16.13
N SER A 264 13.57 -7.26 -15.75
CA SER A 264 13.13 -7.46 -14.35
C SER A 264 14.00 -8.42 -13.56
N TYR A 265 14.70 -9.35 -14.22
CA TYR A 265 15.44 -10.44 -13.60
C TYR A 265 16.78 -10.61 -14.27
N ILE A 266 17.85 -10.26 -13.60
CA ILE A 266 19.23 -10.38 -14.09
C ILE A 266 19.85 -11.62 -13.42
N ARG A 267 20.17 -12.63 -14.22
CA ARG A 267 20.61 -13.93 -13.74
C ARG A 267 22.06 -14.18 -14.07
N PHE A 268 22.75 -14.86 -13.16
CA PHE A 268 24.14 -15.25 -13.34
C PHE A 268 24.46 -16.49 -12.51
N CYS A 269 25.56 -17.15 -12.84
CA CYS A 269 26.02 -18.35 -12.18
C CYS A 269 27.55 -18.36 -12.07
N PRO A 270 28.12 -18.87 -10.98
CA PRO A 270 29.55 -19.20 -10.94
C PRO A 270 29.86 -20.34 -11.91
N LYS A 271 30.89 -20.20 -12.74
CA LYS A 271 31.34 -21.23 -13.68
C LYS A 271 31.66 -22.57 -12.98
N SER A 272 32.10 -22.49 -11.74
CA SER A 272 32.40 -23.69 -10.93
C SER A 272 31.15 -24.53 -10.59
N TRP A 273 29.92 -24.02 -10.78
CA TRP A 273 28.67 -24.76 -10.57
C TRP A 273 28.23 -25.59 -11.80
N ASP A 274 28.97 -25.56 -12.90
CA ASP A 274 28.64 -26.32 -14.12
C ASP A 274 28.78 -27.86 -13.95
N PHE A 275 29.25 -28.32 -12.78
CA PHE A 275 29.16 -29.74 -12.40
C PHE A 275 27.73 -30.17 -12.03
N LEU A 276 26.83 -29.24 -11.74
CA LEU A 276 25.44 -29.55 -11.41
C LEU A 276 24.71 -30.05 -12.66
N PRO A 277 23.77 -31.02 -12.52
CA PRO A 277 23.02 -31.51 -13.64
C PRO A 277 22.17 -30.41 -14.29
N LEU A 278 22.26 -30.30 -15.63
CA LEU A 278 21.47 -29.35 -16.42
C LEU A 278 20.04 -29.87 -16.65
N HIS A 279 19.29 -30.01 -15.58
CA HIS A 279 17.92 -30.54 -15.55
C HIS A 279 16.85 -29.49 -15.35
N GLY A 280 17.19 -28.20 -15.54
CA GLY A 280 16.24 -27.08 -15.48
C GLY A 280 15.24 -27.11 -16.61
N GLU A 281 13.99 -26.74 -16.32
CA GLU A 281 12.88 -26.76 -17.25
C GLU A 281 12.11 -25.42 -17.24
N GLY A 282 11.94 -24.84 -18.43
CA GLY A 282 10.99 -23.75 -18.66
C GLY A 282 11.34 -22.37 -18.09
N TRP A 283 12.62 -22.10 -17.70
CA TRP A 283 13.00 -20.79 -17.18
C TRP A 283 14.30 -20.20 -17.74
N THR A 284 15.28 -21.04 -18.12
CA THR A 284 16.50 -20.59 -18.80
C THR A 284 16.88 -21.53 -19.93
N GLN A 285 17.61 -21.03 -20.93
CA GLN A 285 18.14 -21.85 -22.01
C GLN A 285 19.31 -22.72 -21.55
N SER A 286 20.07 -22.27 -20.57
CA SER A 286 21.21 -23.00 -19.99
C SER A 286 20.81 -24.29 -19.29
N LYS A 287 19.53 -24.45 -18.91
CA LYS A 287 19.01 -25.55 -18.09
C LYS A 287 19.65 -25.67 -16.71
N ARG A 288 20.35 -24.62 -16.24
CA ARG A 288 20.88 -24.56 -14.87
C ARG A 288 19.73 -24.54 -13.88
N MET A 289 19.88 -25.26 -12.77
CA MET A 289 18.83 -25.37 -11.75
C MET A 289 19.02 -24.38 -10.61
N ILE A 290 20.25 -23.97 -10.32
CA ILE A 290 20.58 -22.96 -9.31
C ILE A 290 21.17 -21.74 -10.01
N LEU A 291 20.61 -20.57 -9.74
CA LEU A 291 21.10 -19.30 -10.24
C LEU A 291 21.03 -18.23 -9.15
N PHE A 292 21.97 -17.29 -9.21
CA PHE A 292 21.76 -15.98 -8.63
C PHE A 292 20.82 -15.17 -9.53
N GLU A 293 19.93 -14.43 -8.91
CA GLU A 293 18.99 -13.55 -9.60
C GLU A 293 18.94 -12.20 -8.89
N ILE A 294 19.25 -11.13 -9.61
CA ILE A 294 18.99 -9.77 -9.15
C ILE A 294 17.61 -9.40 -9.69
N ASP A 295 16.66 -9.26 -8.77
CA ASP A 295 15.26 -8.96 -9.03
C ASP A 295 14.98 -7.47 -8.80
N GLN A 296 14.53 -6.77 -9.87
CA GLN A 296 14.09 -5.38 -9.82
C GLN A 296 12.61 -5.19 -10.20
N SER A 297 11.83 -6.26 -10.23
CA SER A 297 10.42 -6.23 -10.64
C SER A 297 9.50 -5.47 -9.66
N GLY A 298 9.92 -5.31 -8.40
CA GLY A 298 9.12 -4.70 -7.33
C GLY A 298 9.45 -3.23 -7.03
N GLY A 299 10.13 -2.52 -7.94
CA GLY A 299 10.55 -1.13 -7.71
C GLY A 299 11.63 -1.00 -6.63
N GLY A 300 12.49 -1.98 -6.49
CA GLY A 300 13.70 -2.02 -5.66
C GLY A 300 14.64 -3.06 -6.25
N VAL A 301 15.80 -3.28 -5.65
CA VAL A 301 16.77 -4.27 -6.13
C VAL A 301 17.05 -5.29 -5.04
N LYS A 302 16.85 -6.58 -5.35
CA LYS A 302 17.08 -7.70 -4.43
C LYS A 302 17.96 -8.74 -5.06
N LEU A 303 18.99 -9.20 -4.34
CA LEU A 303 19.68 -10.44 -4.68
C LEU A 303 18.92 -11.63 -4.15
N LYS A 304 18.76 -12.65 -4.97
CA LYS A 304 18.20 -13.96 -4.61
C LYS A 304 19.11 -15.07 -5.08
N VAL A 305 19.10 -16.21 -4.37
CA VAL A 305 19.60 -17.49 -4.91
C VAL A 305 18.42 -18.43 -5.03
N LEU A 306 18.23 -18.92 -6.25
CA LEU A 306 17.03 -19.66 -6.63
C LEU A 306 17.35 -21.10 -7.01
N LEU A 307 16.52 -22.03 -6.55
CA LEU A 307 16.34 -23.35 -7.16
C LEU A 307 15.12 -23.31 -8.05
N GLY A 308 15.34 -23.30 -9.36
CA GLY A 308 14.30 -23.24 -10.39
C GLY A 308 13.59 -24.57 -10.63
N PRO A 309 12.58 -24.60 -11.51
CA PRO A 309 11.89 -25.83 -11.92
C PRO A 309 12.84 -26.74 -12.68
N GLY A 310 12.60 -28.06 -12.59
CA GLY A 310 13.42 -29.09 -13.24
C GLY A 310 13.14 -30.49 -12.67
N ARG A 311 13.94 -31.46 -13.04
CA ARG A 311 13.75 -32.87 -12.66
C ARG A 311 13.61 -33.02 -11.14
N GLN A 312 12.52 -33.61 -10.69
CA GLN A 312 12.13 -33.73 -9.29
C GLN A 312 13.23 -34.35 -8.41
N SER A 313 13.80 -35.49 -8.80
CA SER A 313 14.83 -36.17 -8.03
C SER A 313 16.09 -35.30 -7.80
N THR A 314 16.48 -34.52 -8.81
CA THR A 314 17.60 -33.57 -8.69
C THR A 314 17.25 -32.42 -7.77
N ARG A 315 16.01 -31.90 -7.86
CA ARG A 315 15.54 -30.84 -6.95
C ARG A 315 15.53 -31.28 -5.50
N GLU A 316 15.00 -32.47 -5.23
CA GLU A 316 14.94 -33.03 -3.87
C GLU A 316 16.32 -33.19 -3.27
N ARG A 317 17.30 -33.69 -4.04
CA ARG A 317 18.70 -33.79 -3.59
C ARG A 317 19.31 -32.44 -3.26
N ILE A 318 19.15 -31.45 -4.14
CA ILE A 318 19.65 -30.10 -3.94
C ILE A 318 18.96 -29.47 -2.74
N HIS A 319 17.65 -29.58 -2.63
CA HIS A 319 16.87 -29.04 -1.53
C HIS A 319 17.33 -29.62 -0.18
N ALA A 320 17.43 -30.95 -0.08
CA ALA A 320 17.86 -31.63 1.15
C ALA A 320 19.26 -31.19 1.61
N PHE A 321 20.13 -30.89 0.65
CA PHE A 321 21.48 -30.39 0.95
C PHE A 321 21.45 -28.93 1.44
N ILE A 322 20.80 -28.02 0.69
CA ILE A 322 20.72 -26.58 1.03
C ILE A 322 19.97 -26.35 2.34
N ALA A 323 18.94 -27.15 2.63
CA ALA A 323 18.17 -27.05 3.88
C ALA A 323 19.03 -27.22 5.15
N LYS A 324 20.19 -27.84 5.03
CA LYS A 324 21.16 -28.03 6.14
C LYS A 324 22.15 -26.88 6.28
N GLN A 325 22.00 -25.81 5.50
CA GLN A 325 22.97 -24.70 5.39
C GLN A 325 22.38 -23.33 5.76
N PRO A 326 21.66 -23.19 6.89
CA PRO A 326 21.00 -21.93 7.26
C PRO A 326 22.01 -20.82 7.62
N SER A 327 23.25 -21.17 7.94
CA SER A 327 24.33 -20.20 8.19
C SER A 327 24.86 -19.52 6.92
N VAL A 328 24.63 -20.11 5.75
CA VAL A 328 25.06 -19.58 4.45
C VAL A 328 23.88 -18.97 3.69
N PHE A 329 22.73 -19.62 3.77
CA PHE A 329 21.54 -19.23 3.02
C PHE A 329 20.40 -18.86 3.98
N ASN A 330 20.10 -17.57 4.09
CA ASN A 330 19.21 -17.01 5.09
C ASN A 330 17.73 -17.46 4.99
N ARG A 331 17.36 -18.18 3.94
CA ARG A 331 16.03 -18.78 3.73
C ARG A 331 16.09 -20.30 3.53
N ALA A 332 17.19 -20.94 3.92
CA ALA A 332 17.27 -22.39 3.93
C ALA A 332 16.22 -22.97 4.89
N THR A 333 15.41 -23.91 4.43
CA THR A 333 14.32 -24.53 5.19
C THR A 333 14.09 -25.97 4.77
N THR A 334 13.60 -26.78 5.68
CA THR A 334 13.19 -28.17 5.42
C THR A 334 11.87 -28.27 4.66
N LYS A 335 11.08 -27.18 4.59
CA LYS A 335 9.85 -27.15 3.80
C LYS A 335 10.19 -27.26 2.31
N TYR A 336 9.69 -28.29 1.65
CA TYR A 336 9.91 -28.51 0.21
C TYR A 336 9.01 -27.60 -0.64
N TYR A 337 9.63 -26.99 -1.67
CA TYR A 337 8.95 -26.16 -2.66
C TYR A 337 9.04 -26.84 -4.04
N PRO A 338 7.93 -27.33 -4.61
CA PRO A 338 7.98 -28.22 -5.80
C PRO A 338 8.41 -27.51 -7.09
N ARG A 339 8.23 -26.21 -7.23
CA ARG A 339 8.54 -25.48 -8.48
C ARG A 339 9.62 -24.43 -8.31
N TRP A 340 9.45 -23.50 -7.36
CA TRP A 340 10.36 -22.39 -7.11
C TRP A 340 10.74 -22.33 -5.65
N TRP A 341 12.01 -22.14 -5.36
CA TRP A 341 12.50 -21.91 -4.02
C TRP A 341 13.62 -20.87 -4.00
N SER A 342 13.36 -19.69 -3.42
CA SER A 342 14.38 -18.73 -3.08
C SER A 342 14.94 -19.07 -1.71
N PHE A 343 16.10 -19.68 -1.67
CA PHE A 343 16.73 -20.12 -0.43
C PHE A 343 17.73 -19.10 0.14
N HIS A 344 17.97 -18.02 -0.58
CA HIS A 344 18.62 -16.81 -0.07
C HIS A 344 17.94 -15.58 -0.68
N SER A 345 17.79 -14.51 0.11
CA SER A 345 17.28 -13.25 -0.40
C SER A 345 17.77 -12.10 0.45
N GLU A 346 18.27 -11.06 -0.21
CA GLU A 346 18.79 -9.87 0.40
C GLU A 346 18.32 -8.63 -0.37
N ASN A 347 17.97 -7.58 0.38
CA ASN A 347 17.52 -6.33 -0.19
C ASN A 347 18.71 -5.39 -0.38
N TRP A 348 19.09 -5.10 -1.61
CA TRP A 348 20.21 -4.23 -1.94
C TRP A 348 19.79 -2.75 -2.03
N VAL A 349 18.64 -2.49 -2.65
CA VAL A 349 18.07 -1.16 -2.77
C VAL A 349 16.59 -1.23 -2.42
N SER A 350 16.15 -0.44 -1.46
CA SER A 350 14.74 -0.35 -1.10
C SER A 350 13.93 0.33 -2.21
N LYS A 351 12.62 0.10 -2.21
CA LYS A 351 11.71 0.75 -3.17
C LYS A 351 11.84 2.28 -3.12
N LYS A 352 11.89 2.85 -1.92
CA LYS A 352 12.06 4.30 -1.73
C LYS A 352 13.37 4.82 -2.35
N GLN A 353 14.50 4.16 -2.08
CA GLN A 353 15.78 4.54 -2.67
C GLN A 353 15.76 4.41 -4.20
N TYR A 354 15.12 3.37 -4.74
CA TYR A 354 15.01 3.16 -6.18
C TYR A 354 14.18 4.27 -6.86
N GLU A 355 13.13 4.74 -6.22
CA GLU A 355 12.24 5.79 -6.74
C GLU A 355 12.86 7.19 -6.62
N GLU A 356 13.54 7.49 -5.50
CA GLU A 356 14.06 8.82 -5.18
C GLU A 356 15.46 9.09 -5.75
N ALA A 357 16.33 8.07 -5.92
CA ALA A 357 17.67 8.24 -6.43
C ALA A 357 17.68 8.55 -7.95
N ASP A 358 18.61 9.35 -8.41
CA ASP A 358 18.91 9.41 -9.84
C ASP A 358 19.63 8.12 -10.33
N MET A 359 19.87 8.01 -11.63
CA MET A 359 20.44 6.79 -12.20
C MET A 359 21.89 6.58 -11.80
N ASP A 360 22.67 7.65 -11.63
CA ASP A 360 24.09 7.57 -11.29
C ASP A 360 24.25 7.19 -9.81
N ASP A 361 23.44 7.78 -8.92
CA ASP A 361 23.37 7.39 -7.51
C ASP A 361 22.95 5.93 -7.35
N LEU A 362 21.95 5.50 -8.12
CA LEU A 362 21.48 4.12 -8.10
C LEU A 362 22.56 3.13 -8.55
N LYS A 363 23.31 3.48 -9.62
CA LYS A 363 24.47 2.70 -10.09
C LYS A 363 25.57 2.62 -9.04
N GLN A 364 25.85 3.73 -8.33
CA GLN A 364 26.85 3.74 -7.26
C GLN A 364 26.45 2.83 -6.09
N LEU A 365 25.20 2.94 -5.60
CA LEU A 365 24.65 2.08 -4.54
C LEU A 365 24.78 0.60 -4.91
N ILE A 366 24.37 0.26 -6.14
CA ILE A 366 24.38 -1.12 -6.64
C ILE A 366 25.81 -1.63 -6.81
N SER A 367 26.70 -0.81 -7.36
CA SER A 367 28.11 -1.19 -7.54
C SER A 367 28.79 -1.47 -6.21
N ALA A 368 28.58 -0.61 -5.20
CA ALA A 368 29.10 -0.81 -3.86
C ALA A 368 28.59 -2.12 -3.25
N ARG A 369 27.28 -2.38 -3.36
CA ARG A 369 26.66 -3.59 -2.80
C ARG A 369 27.08 -4.87 -3.54
N PHE A 370 27.15 -4.79 -4.88
CA PHE A 370 27.65 -5.91 -5.69
C PHE A 370 29.13 -6.23 -5.34
N GLY A 371 29.98 -5.19 -5.22
CA GLY A 371 31.37 -5.36 -4.80
C GLY A 371 31.50 -6.04 -3.44
N GLN A 372 30.73 -5.60 -2.44
CA GLN A 372 30.67 -6.22 -1.12
C GLN A 372 30.22 -7.68 -1.20
N PHE A 373 29.14 -7.96 -1.94
CA PHE A 373 28.66 -9.33 -2.16
C PHE A 373 29.75 -10.24 -2.76
N VAL A 374 30.46 -9.78 -3.78
CA VAL A 374 31.54 -10.56 -4.44
C VAL A 374 32.68 -10.84 -3.49
N THR A 375 33.05 -9.87 -2.64
CA THR A 375 34.18 -9.98 -1.70
C THR A 375 33.84 -10.86 -0.50
N ASP A 376 32.68 -10.65 0.11
CA ASP A 376 32.38 -11.15 1.44
C ASP A 376 31.53 -12.44 1.43
N GLU A 377 30.54 -12.50 0.51
CA GLU A 377 29.46 -13.51 0.58
C GLU A 377 29.56 -14.57 -0.51
N LEU A 378 29.84 -14.16 -1.75
CA LEU A 378 29.83 -15.04 -2.93
C LEU A 378 30.73 -16.27 -2.73
N ARG A 379 31.95 -16.06 -2.21
CA ARG A 379 32.91 -17.15 -2.02
C ARG A 379 32.40 -18.26 -1.08
N GLN A 380 31.68 -17.86 -0.02
CA GLN A 380 31.12 -18.83 0.93
C GLN A 380 29.96 -19.61 0.31
N MET A 381 29.07 -18.90 -0.43
CA MET A 381 27.94 -19.53 -1.14
C MET A 381 28.42 -20.49 -2.22
N VAL A 382 29.46 -20.10 -2.99
CA VAL A 382 30.05 -20.92 -4.04
C VAL A 382 30.63 -22.22 -3.43
N LYS A 383 31.48 -22.12 -2.39
CA LYS A 383 32.05 -23.31 -1.74
C LYS A 383 31.00 -24.22 -1.14
N SER A 384 29.95 -23.63 -0.55
CA SER A 384 28.83 -24.41 0.00
C SER A 384 28.18 -25.30 -1.07
N VAL A 385 27.83 -24.75 -2.24
CA VAL A 385 27.23 -25.53 -3.33
C VAL A 385 28.23 -26.50 -3.94
N GLU A 386 29.51 -26.16 -4.05
CA GLU A 386 30.54 -27.06 -4.57
C GLU A 386 30.72 -28.35 -3.72
N SER A 387 30.41 -28.29 -2.42
CA SER A 387 30.42 -29.47 -1.57
C SER A 387 29.33 -30.52 -1.90
N LEU A 388 28.40 -30.21 -2.84
CA LEU A 388 27.51 -31.20 -3.45
C LEU A 388 28.24 -32.19 -4.39
N ARG A 389 29.50 -31.95 -4.76
CA ARG A 389 30.30 -32.86 -5.61
C ARG A 389 30.68 -34.18 -4.91
N GLY A 390 30.70 -34.18 -3.60
CA GLY A 390 30.95 -35.37 -2.79
C GLY A 390 29.66 -35.98 -2.34
#